data_9a560da55d138b7d0a9b1297598981c5
#
_entry.id   9a560da55d138b7d0a9b1297598981c5
#
_cell.length_a   1.000
_cell.length_b   1.000
_cell.length_c   1.000
_cell.angle_alpha   90.00
_cell.angle_beta   90.00
_cell.angle_gamma   90.00
#
_symmetry.space_group_name_H-M   'P 1'
#
loop_
_entity.id
_entity.type
_entity.pdbx_description
1 polymer ?
#
loop_
_entity_poly.entity_id
_entity_poly.type
_entity_poly.pdbx_seq_one_letter_code
_entity_poly.pdbx_strand_id
1 'polypeptide(L)'
;MISVKDRLFHLSTAHTSYVFRVEPAGHLEHLHYGAKTTLNGQAEQALKQKHSSLPSATICYAPAYPNLSMELLRGEISTVGKGDCGDPFVEMVFADGSDTCDFIFDSFEITSATPVLSGLPSALPPAVGQANTLKITLKEANGRPVRLLLFYTVYEECDIIVRSTAV
;
A
#
# COMPACT_ATOMS: atom_id res chain seq x y z
N MET A 1 -2.05 16.18 -4.86
CA MET A 1 -1.12 15.76 -5.95
C MET A 1 -0.60 14.35 -5.72
N ILE A 2 -0.47 13.56 -6.79
CA ILE A 2 0.13 12.21 -6.70
C ILE A 2 1.40 12.22 -7.54
N SER A 3 2.52 11.81 -6.97
CA SER A 3 3.79 11.63 -7.67
C SER A 3 4.38 10.24 -7.40
N VAL A 4 5.01 9.65 -8.41
CA VAL A 4 5.62 8.33 -8.32
C VAL A 4 7.03 8.39 -8.88
N LYS A 5 8.00 7.89 -8.13
CA LYS A 5 9.40 7.81 -8.53
C LYS A 5 10.02 6.53 -7.96
N ASP A 6 10.58 5.69 -8.82
CA ASP A 6 11.29 4.47 -8.41
C ASP A 6 10.48 3.58 -7.42
N ARG A 7 9.19 3.37 -7.71
CA ARG A 7 8.25 2.64 -6.85
C ARG A 7 8.01 3.26 -5.48
N LEU A 8 8.34 4.53 -5.31
CA LEU A 8 7.95 5.36 -4.16
C LEU A 8 6.75 6.20 -4.56
N PHE A 9 5.67 6.08 -3.83
CA PHE A 9 4.42 6.79 -4.02
C PHE A 9 4.31 7.90 -2.99
N HIS A 10 4.09 9.11 -3.46
CA HIS A 10 3.88 10.28 -2.61
C HIS A 10 2.55 10.94 -2.98
N LEU A 11 1.60 10.84 -2.08
CA LEU A 11 0.30 11.47 -2.16
C LEU A 11 0.33 12.71 -1.28
N SER A 12 0.11 13.88 -1.85
CA SER A 12 0.16 15.14 -1.09
C SER A 12 -1.09 15.97 -1.30
N THR A 13 -1.58 16.55 -0.22
CA THR A 13 -2.65 17.54 -0.16
C THR A 13 -2.06 18.94 0.04
N ALA A 14 -2.85 19.91 0.48
CA ALA A 14 -2.34 21.24 0.81
C ALA A 14 -1.34 21.19 1.98
N HIS A 15 -1.63 20.42 3.04
CA HIS A 15 -0.86 20.43 4.28
C HIS A 15 -0.36 19.05 4.72
N THR A 16 -0.74 17.96 4.04
CA THR A 16 -0.35 16.60 4.43
C THR A 16 0.39 15.86 3.34
N SER A 17 1.18 14.87 3.75
CA SER A 17 1.83 13.88 2.88
C SER A 17 1.56 12.48 3.38
N TYR A 18 1.25 11.59 2.44
CA TYR A 18 1.13 10.16 2.64
C TYR A 18 2.14 9.48 1.71
N VAL A 19 3.07 8.73 2.27
CA VAL A 19 4.19 8.15 1.52
C VAL A 19 4.29 6.66 1.80
N PHE A 20 4.38 5.88 0.76
CA PHE A 20 4.66 4.44 0.83
C PHE A 20 5.48 3.99 -0.38
N ARG A 21 6.06 2.82 -0.31
CA ARG A 21 6.87 2.26 -1.40
C ARG A 21 6.54 0.80 -1.66
N VAL A 22 6.98 0.32 -2.83
CA VAL A 22 7.11 -1.11 -3.08
C VAL A 22 8.50 -1.53 -2.58
N GLU A 23 8.52 -2.45 -1.66
CA GLU A 23 9.71 -3.04 -1.07
C GLU A 23 10.30 -4.11 -2.05
N PRO A 24 11.57 -4.49 -1.95
CA PRO A 24 12.18 -5.41 -2.92
C PRO A 24 11.47 -6.74 -3.16
N ALA A 25 10.78 -7.29 -2.16
CA ALA A 25 9.98 -8.51 -2.33
C ALA A 25 8.62 -8.27 -2.99
N GLY A 26 8.21 -7.00 -3.17
CA GLY A 26 6.98 -6.62 -3.84
C GLY A 26 5.86 -6.14 -2.91
N HIS A 27 6.04 -6.20 -1.61
CA HIS A 27 5.04 -5.71 -0.66
C HIS A 27 5.02 -4.18 -0.59
N LEU A 28 3.87 -3.61 -0.19
CA LEU A 28 3.74 -2.17 0.02
C LEU A 28 4.10 -1.83 1.46
N GLU A 29 5.12 -1.00 1.64
CA GLU A 29 5.58 -0.53 2.93
C GLU A 29 5.16 0.92 3.16
N HIS A 30 4.43 1.17 4.25
CA HIS A 30 4.07 2.52 4.71
C HIS A 30 5.29 3.23 5.28
N LEU A 31 5.54 4.46 4.85
CA LEU A 31 6.70 5.23 5.28
C LEU A 31 6.33 6.46 6.10
N HIS A 32 5.29 7.19 5.71
CA HIS A 32 4.92 8.45 6.36
C HIS A 32 3.46 8.82 6.12
N TYR A 33 2.79 9.29 7.16
CA TYR A 33 1.56 10.05 7.07
C TYR A 33 1.63 11.19 8.11
N GLY A 34 1.50 12.42 7.65
CA GLY A 34 1.58 13.58 8.55
C GLY A 34 1.74 14.89 7.79
N ALA A 35 2.40 15.85 8.43
CA ALA A 35 2.66 17.16 7.83
C ALA A 35 3.33 17.04 6.47
N LYS A 36 2.95 17.93 5.57
CA LYS A 36 3.47 17.97 4.20
C LYS A 36 4.99 18.02 4.20
N THR A 37 5.59 17.12 3.46
CA THR A 37 7.03 17.01 3.31
C THR A 37 7.43 17.05 1.84
N THR A 38 8.63 17.52 1.56
CA THR A 38 9.23 17.45 0.23
C THR A 38 10.20 16.28 0.20
N LEU A 39 9.95 15.33 -0.69
CA LEU A 39 10.84 14.19 -0.87
C LEU A 39 12.03 14.60 -1.73
N ASN A 40 13.18 14.74 -1.09
CA ASN A 40 14.49 14.81 -1.72
C ASN A 40 15.27 13.54 -1.33
N GLY A 41 16.42 13.30 -1.95
CA GLY A 41 17.18 12.08 -1.72
C GLY A 41 17.52 11.79 -0.25
N GLN A 42 17.72 12.82 0.59
CA GLN A 42 17.95 12.65 2.03
C GLN A 42 16.67 12.31 2.79
N ALA A 43 15.56 13.01 2.50
CA ALA A 43 14.26 12.71 3.10
C ALA A 43 13.78 11.30 2.72
N GLU A 44 13.94 10.88 1.47
CA GLU A 44 13.64 9.53 1.03
C GLU A 44 14.42 8.47 1.83
N GLN A 45 15.72 8.69 2.04
CA GLN A 45 16.54 7.77 2.83
C GLN A 45 16.16 7.75 4.31
N ALA A 46 15.78 8.90 4.88
CA ALA A 46 15.37 8.99 6.27
C ALA A 46 14.05 8.23 6.53
N LEU A 47 13.12 8.26 5.57
CA LEU A 47 11.84 7.57 5.68
C LEU A 47 11.95 6.05 5.47
N LYS A 48 12.88 5.59 4.64
CA LYS A 48 13.07 4.16 4.38
C LYS A 48 13.62 3.46 5.62
N GLN A 49 12.89 2.50 6.14
CA GLN A 49 13.40 1.65 7.20
C GLN A 49 14.62 0.86 6.70
N LYS A 50 15.68 0.85 7.51
CA LYS A 50 16.85 0.02 7.26
C LYS A 50 16.80 -1.17 8.20
N HIS A 51 16.48 -2.33 7.66
CA HIS A 51 16.61 -3.58 8.38
C HIS A 51 18.00 -4.14 8.11
N SER A 52 18.91 -4.04 9.08
CA SER A 52 20.27 -4.57 8.96
C SER A 52 20.35 -6.06 9.31
N SER A 53 19.49 -6.52 10.21
CA SER A 53 19.34 -7.92 10.61
C SER A 53 18.00 -8.08 11.32
N LEU A 54 17.43 -9.28 11.23
CA LEU A 54 16.25 -9.62 12.00
C LEU A 54 16.64 -10.06 13.41
N PRO A 55 15.83 -9.76 14.44
CA PRO A 55 15.97 -10.36 15.76
C PRO A 55 15.95 -11.90 15.68
N SER A 56 16.65 -12.57 16.58
CA SER A 56 16.90 -14.01 16.51
C SER A 56 15.67 -14.92 16.54
N ALA A 57 14.51 -14.43 16.95
CA ALA A 57 13.25 -15.16 16.97
C ALA A 57 12.30 -14.81 15.82
N THR A 58 12.71 -13.90 14.93
CA THR A 58 11.86 -13.39 13.85
C THR A 58 11.97 -14.28 12.61
N ILE A 59 10.84 -14.61 12.02
CA ILE A 59 10.77 -15.39 10.78
C ILE A 59 11.02 -14.45 9.60
N CYS A 60 12.01 -14.77 8.76
CA CYS A 60 12.20 -14.05 7.51
C CYS A 60 11.13 -14.46 6.49
N TYR A 61 10.73 -13.51 5.67
CA TYR A 61 9.72 -13.71 4.62
C TYR A 61 10.11 -14.82 3.64
N ALA A 62 11.33 -14.80 3.17
CA ALA A 62 11.87 -15.83 2.26
C ALA A 62 13.40 -15.86 2.32
N PRO A 63 14.06 -16.96 1.95
CA PRO A 63 15.52 -17.05 1.93
C PRO A 63 16.21 -16.00 1.04
N ALA A 64 15.54 -15.55 -0.04
CA ALA A 64 16.03 -14.49 -0.91
C ALA A 64 15.98 -13.09 -0.24
N TYR A 65 15.21 -12.94 0.82
CA TYR A 65 15.02 -11.67 1.55
C TYR A 65 15.25 -11.89 3.06
N PRO A 66 16.48 -12.23 3.47
CA PRO A 66 16.78 -12.66 4.84
C PRO A 66 16.56 -11.58 5.91
N ASN A 67 16.48 -10.32 5.49
CA ASN A 67 16.26 -9.17 6.38
C ASN A 67 14.83 -8.62 6.33
N LEU A 68 13.92 -9.29 5.61
CA LEU A 68 12.52 -8.94 5.56
C LEU A 68 11.70 -9.89 6.43
N SER A 69 10.87 -9.32 7.30
CA SER A 69 9.84 -10.03 8.05
C SER A 69 8.51 -9.31 7.91
N MET A 70 7.46 -10.04 7.63
CA MET A 70 6.11 -9.46 7.54
C MET A 70 5.60 -9.00 8.91
N GLU A 71 6.04 -9.63 9.99
CA GLU A 71 5.76 -9.20 11.36
C GLU A 71 6.27 -7.79 11.66
N LEU A 72 7.43 -7.41 11.10
CA LEU A 72 8.09 -6.13 11.36
C LEU A 72 7.83 -5.09 10.26
N LEU A 73 7.30 -5.52 9.12
CA LEU A 73 6.98 -4.62 8.03
C LEU A 73 5.77 -3.76 8.39
N ARG A 74 5.89 -2.46 8.26
CA ARG A 74 4.73 -1.57 8.31
C ARG A 74 4.00 -1.62 6.97
N GLY A 75 3.23 -2.69 6.76
CA GLY A 75 2.50 -2.92 5.52
C GLY A 75 1.36 -1.92 5.30
N GLU A 76 1.10 -1.58 4.05
CA GLU A 76 -0.13 -0.88 3.65
C GLU A 76 -1.37 -1.77 3.81
N ILE A 77 -1.17 -3.08 3.77
CA ILE A 77 -2.17 -4.12 4.00
C ILE A 77 -1.54 -5.23 4.84
N SER A 78 -2.38 -5.95 5.56
CA SER A 78 -2.06 -7.18 6.27
C SER A 78 -2.90 -8.33 5.72
N THR A 79 -2.35 -9.52 5.66
CA THR A 79 -3.01 -10.71 5.13
C THR A 79 -2.74 -11.93 6.02
N VAL A 80 -3.57 -12.96 5.90
CA VAL A 80 -3.35 -14.20 6.65
C VAL A 80 -2.13 -14.94 6.11
N GLY A 81 -1.18 -15.23 6.97
CA GLY A 81 -0.01 -16.06 6.66
C GLY A 81 1.30 -15.30 6.45
N LYS A 82 2.33 -16.00 6.02
CA LYS A 82 3.68 -15.47 5.75
C LYS A 82 4.38 -14.77 6.93
N GLY A 83 3.92 -15.03 8.16
CA GLY A 83 4.45 -14.40 9.36
C GLY A 83 3.92 -12.99 9.61
N ASP A 84 2.90 -12.57 8.90
CA ASP A 84 2.13 -11.37 9.26
C ASP A 84 1.24 -11.69 10.46
N CYS A 85 1.44 -10.96 11.55
CA CYS A 85 0.71 -11.13 12.81
C CYS A 85 -0.31 -10.00 13.05
N GLY A 86 -0.52 -9.13 12.07
CA GLY A 86 -1.52 -8.08 12.11
C GLY A 86 -2.93 -8.62 11.90
N ASP A 87 -3.94 -7.81 12.26
CA ASP A 87 -5.31 -8.10 11.86
C ASP A 87 -5.40 -8.07 10.33
N PRO A 88 -5.93 -9.12 9.69
CA PRO A 88 -5.94 -9.19 8.25
C PRO A 88 -6.87 -8.11 7.66
N PHE A 89 -6.34 -7.37 6.70
CA PHE A 89 -7.09 -6.39 5.92
C PHE A 89 -8.09 -7.06 4.94
N VAL A 90 -7.74 -8.26 4.49
CA VAL A 90 -8.56 -9.12 3.64
C VAL A 90 -8.37 -10.57 4.04
N GLU A 91 -9.47 -11.28 4.17
CA GLU A 91 -9.51 -12.71 4.43
C GLU A 91 -10.12 -13.42 3.21
N MET A 92 -9.51 -14.51 2.80
CA MET A 92 -9.98 -15.31 1.66
C MET A 92 -9.86 -16.80 2.01
N VAL A 93 -10.86 -17.55 1.61
CA VAL A 93 -10.79 -19.02 1.62
C VAL A 93 -10.80 -19.50 0.19
N PHE A 94 -9.77 -20.20 -0.22
CA PHE A 94 -9.63 -20.73 -1.56
C PHE A 94 -10.34 -22.07 -1.71
N ALA A 95 -10.55 -22.52 -2.95
CA ALA A 95 -11.26 -23.76 -3.25
C ALA A 95 -10.57 -25.01 -2.66
N ASP A 96 -9.29 -24.96 -2.37
CA ASP A 96 -8.51 -26.01 -1.71
C ASP A 96 -8.61 -25.97 -0.18
N GLY A 97 -9.40 -25.04 0.37
CA GLY A 97 -9.60 -24.85 1.80
C GLY A 97 -8.48 -24.04 2.48
N SER A 98 -7.46 -23.61 1.77
CA SER A 98 -6.42 -22.73 2.33
C SER A 98 -6.90 -21.29 2.45
N ASP A 99 -6.39 -20.58 3.43
CA ASP A 99 -6.70 -19.17 3.74
C ASP A 99 -5.48 -18.24 3.62
N THR A 100 -4.29 -18.80 3.46
CA THR A 100 -3.06 -18.03 3.35
C THR A 100 -3.02 -17.26 2.05
N CYS A 101 -2.87 -15.94 2.16
CA CYS A 101 -2.75 -15.00 1.05
C CYS A 101 -1.40 -14.27 1.12
N ASP A 102 -0.87 -13.93 -0.04
CA ASP A 102 0.33 -13.12 -0.16
C ASP A 102 0.20 -12.22 -1.38
N PHE A 103 0.04 -10.92 -1.16
CA PHE A 103 -0.21 -9.96 -2.23
C PHE A 103 1.01 -9.10 -2.49
N ILE A 104 1.53 -9.15 -3.70
CA ILE A 104 2.66 -8.36 -4.17
C ILE A 104 2.25 -7.40 -5.28
N PHE A 105 2.97 -6.31 -5.41
CA PHE A 105 2.74 -5.28 -6.42
C PHE A 105 2.81 -5.85 -7.83
N ASP A 106 1.82 -5.49 -8.64
CA ASP A 106 1.75 -5.81 -10.07
C ASP A 106 1.88 -4.53 -10.91
N SER A 107 0.96 -3.59 -10.73
CA SER A 107 0.92 -2.35 -11.52
C SER A 107 0.22 -1.22 -10.77
N PHE A 108 0.29 -0.02 -11.35
CA PHE A 108 -0.50 1.13 -10.88
C PHE A 108 -0.99 1.97 -12.05
N GLU A 109 -2.05 2.74 -11.80
CA GLU A 109 -2.54 3.79 -12.69
C GLU A 109 -2.99 5.02 -11.88
N ILE A 110 -2.94 6.20 -12.48
CA ILE A 110 -3.42 7.46 -11.90
C ILE A 110 -4.49 8.03 -12.81
N THR A 111 -5.65 8.33 -12.23
CA THR A 111 -6.80 8.88 -12.96
C THR A 111 -7.38 10.09 -12.22
N SER A 112 -8.12 10.94 -12.94
CA SER A 112 -8.92 12.02 -12.34
C SER A 112 -10.32 11.55 -11.92
N ALA A 113 -10.66 10.27 -12.14
CA ALA A 113 -11.94 9.70 -11.75
C ALA A 113 -11.93 9.28 -10.27
N THR A 114 -13.03 9.51 -9.58
CA THR A 114 -13.28 8.95 -8.24
C THR A 114 -13.94 7.58 -8.37
N PRO A 115 -13.49 6.54 -7.66
CA PRO A 115 -14.10 5.22 -7.73
C PRO A 115 -15.51 5.24 -7.15
N VAL A 116 -16.46 4.65 -7.87
CA VAL A 116 -17.83 4.45 -7.40
C VAL A 116 -17.97 3.03 -6.87
N LEU A 117 -18.35 2.90 -5.60
CA LEU A 117 -18.56 1.62 -4.94
C LEU A 117 -20.07 1.35 -4.89
N SER A 118 -20.53 0.32 -5.61
CA SER A 118 -21.95 -0.03 -5.63
C SER A 118 -22.43 -0.45 -4.24
N GLY A 119 -23.47 0.24 -3.71
CA GLY A 119 -24.06 -0.08 -2.41
C GLY A 119 -23.23 0.30 -1.18
N LEU A 120 -22.10 0.99 -1.37
CA LEU A 120 -21.21 1.45 -0.29
C LEU A 120 -20.96 2.96 -0.40
N PRO A 121 -20.60 3.62 0.71
CA PRO A 121 -20.11 5.00 0.65
C PRO A 121 -18.93 5.10 -0.30
N SER A 122 -18.98 6.05 -1.22
CA SER A 122 -17.95 6.26 -2.24
C SER A 122 -17.33 7.64 -2.11
N ALA A 123 -16.08 7.78 -2.55
CA ALA A 123 -15.48 9.07 -2.78
C ALA A 123 -16.26 9.81 -3.88
N LEU A 124 -16.78 10.99 -3.56
CA LEU A 124 -17.52 11.80 -4.51
C LEU A 124 -16.59 12.75 -5.26
N PRO A 125 -16.93 13.15 -6.50
CA PRO A 125 -16.23 14.24 -7.17
C PRO A 125 -16.22 15.50 -6.29
N PRO A 126 -15.09 16.22 -6.17
CA PRO A 126 -15.02 17.41 -5.35
C PRO A 126 -15.93 18.51 -5.90
N ALA A 127 -16.59 19.26 -5.00
CA ALA A 127 -17.37 20.44 -5.39
C ALA A 127 -16.47 21.58 -5.87
N VAL A 128 -15.24 21.65 -5.35
CA VAL A 128 -14.22 22.64 -5.70
C VAL A 128 -12.86 21.94 -5.78
N GLY A 129 -12.03 22.37 -6.71
CA GLY A 129 -10.69 21.81 -6.90
C GLY A 129 -10.69 20.48 -7.67
N GLN A 130 -9.64 19.71 -7.47
CA GLN A 130 -9.41 18.45 -8.17
C GLN A 130 -9.23 17.28 -7.18
N ALA A 131 -9.69 16.13 -7.60
CA ALA A 131 -9.34 14.86 -6.97
C ALA A 131 -8.63 13.97 -8.00
N ASN A 132 -7.59 13.30 -7.56
CA ASN A 132 -6.89 12.30 -8.34
C ASN A 132 -6.87 10.98 -7.59
N THR A 133 -7.06 9.89 -8.29
CA THR A 133 -7.05 8.55 -7.72
C THR A 133 -5.85 7.77 -8.21
N LEU A 134 -5.03 7.29 -7.28
CA LEU A 134 -4.05 6.25 -7.49
C LEU A 134 -4.74 4.90 -7.28
N LYS A 135 -4.74 4.06 -8.31
CA LYS A 135 -5.14 2.66 -8.21
C LYS A 135 -3.89 1.80 -8.26
N ILE A 136 -3.71 0.95 -7.28
CA ILE A 136 -2.66 -0.06 -7.25
C ILE A 136 -3.31 -1.43 -7.44
N THR A 137 -2.74 -2.20 -8.33
CA THR A 137 -3.10 -3.61 -8.52
C THR A 137 -2.04 -4.47 -7.86
N LEU A 138 -2.47 -5.32 -6.95
CA LEU A 138 -1.67 -6.37 -6.36
C LEU A 138 -2.13 -7.71 -6.91
N LYS A 139 -1.21 -8.64 -7.08
CA LYS A 139 -1.46 -10.02 -7.47
C LYS A 139 -1.08 -10.98 -6.36
N GLU A 140 -1.76 -12.09 -6.30
CA GLU A 140 -1.41 -13.17 -5.37
C GLU A 140 -0.09 -13.84 -5.81
N ALA A 141 0.87 -13.93 -4.89
CA ALA A 141 2.26 -14.30 -5.19
C ALA A 141 2.45 -15.78 -5.55
N ASN A 142 1.54 -16.66 -5.09
CA ASN A 142 1.58 -18.10 -5.39
C ASN A 142 0.89 -18.48 -6.71
N GLY A 143 0.50 -17.48 -7.51
CA GLY A 143 -0.07 -17.68 -8.85
C GLY A 143 -1.56 -17.97 -8.90
N ARG A 144 -2.30 -17.77 -7.82
CA ARG A 144 -3.75 -17.84 -7.82
C ARG A 144 -4.35 -16.67 -8.61
N PRO A 145 -5.44 -16.85 -9.35
CA PRO A 145 -6.01 -15.81 -10.22
C PRO A 145 -6.82 -14.78 -9.43
N VAL A 146 -6.24 -14.25 -8.36
CA VAL A 146 -6.85 -13.23 -7.50
C VAL A 146 -6.01 -11.97 -7.55
N ARG A 147 -6.68 -10.84 -7.65
CA ARG A 147 -6.08 -9.50 -7.59
C ARG A 147 -6.76 -8.68 -6.53
N LEU A 148 -5.96 -7.88 -5.85
CA LEU A 148 -6.45 -6.91 -4.89
C LEU A 148 -6.19 -5.51 -5.45
N LEU A 149 -7.23 -4.69 -5.51
CA LEU A 149 -7.17 -3.33 -6.03
C LEU A 149 -7.25 -2.36 -4.86
N LEU A 150 -6.25 -1.52 -4.71
CA LEU A 150 -6.23 -0.47 -3.69
C LEU A 150 -6.41 0.88 -4.39
N PHE A 151 -7.39 1.65 -3.93
CA PHE A 151 -7.66 2.99 -4.44
C PHE A 151 -7.31 4.02 -3.36
N TYR A 152 -6.61 5.07 -3.77
CA TYR A 152 -6.27 6.22 -2.94
C TYR A 152 -6.73 7.47 -3.67
N THR A 153 -7.87 8.03 -3.29
CA THR A 153 -8.38 9.26 -3.86
C THR A 153 -7.93 10.44 -3.02
N VAL A 154 -7.15 11.33 -3.61
CA VAL A 154 -6.55 12.50 -2.97
C VAL A 154 -7.34 13.74 -3.31
N TYR A 155 -7.89 14.41 -2.30
CA TYR A 155 -8.54 15.71 -2.38
C TYR A 155 -7.56 16.77 -1.90
N GLU A 156 -6.93 17.47 -2.83
CA GLU A 156 -5.78 18.32 -2.52
C GLU A 156 -6.13 19.47 -1.58
N GLU A 157 -7.27 20.11 -1.80
CA GLU A 157 -7.67 21.32 -1.05
C GLU A 157 -8.34 21.02 0.29
N CYS A 158 -8.79 19.78 0.50
CA CYS A 158 -9.50 19.39 1.72
C CYS A 158 -8.64 18.62 2.73
N ASP A 159 -7.37 18.37 2.42
CA ASP A 159 -6.47 17.53 3.22
C ASP A 159 -7.02 16.11 3.51
N ILE A 160 -7.77 15.56 2.54
CA ILE A 160 -8.42 14.26 2.66
C ILE A 160 -7.82 13.28 1.66
N ILE A 161 -7.53 12.07 2.14
CA ILE A 161 -7.20 10.90 1.31
C ILE A 161 -8.22 9.80 1.65
N VAL A 162 -9.02 9.42 0.67
CA VAL A 162 -10.00 8.34 0.81
C VAL A 162 -9.38 7.05 0.29
N ARG A 163 -9.46 6.00 1.08
CA ARG A 163 -9.00 4.66 0.69
C ARG A 163 -10.20 3.75 0.49
N SER A 164 -10.14 2.93 -0.55
CA SER A 164 -11.07 1.83 -0.78
C SER A 164 -10.36 0.66 -1.44
N THR A 165 -10.99 -0.50 -1.37
CA THR A 165 -10.40 -1.76 -1.83
C THR A 165 -11.45 -2.56 -2.58
N ALA A 166 -11.01 -3.30 -3.61
CA ALA A 166 -11.81 -4.28 -4.33
C ALA A 166 -10.98 -5.56 -4.61
N VAL A 167 -11.68 -6.66 -4.77
CA VAL A 167 -11.12 -7.98 -5.11
C VAL A 167 -11.67 -8.42 -6.46
#